data_f47cc93b8e731fadbdb98b9e1248091b
#
_entry.id   f47cc93b8e731fadbdb98b9e1248091b
#
_cell.length_a   1.000
_cell.length_b   1.000
_cell.length_c   1.000
_cell.angle_alpha   90.00
_cell.angle_beta   90.00
_cell.angle_gamma   90.00
#
_symmetry.space_group_name_H-M   'P 1'
#
loop_
_entity.id
_entity.type
_entity.pdbx_description
1 polymer ?
#
loop_
_entity_poly.entity_id
_entity_poly.type
_entity_poly.pdbx_seq_one_letter_code
_entity_poly.pdbx_strand_id
1 'polypeptide(L)'
;MELKELLEHLNSGDVVGTNKEYVELMRCYSRQAQKLTMEINTKYHEPDEIAELFSEIIGKPVGEDFGLFPPFYTDFGKNITIGKNVFINAGCKFQDQGGIFIDDGALIGHGVVLATLNHDMDPAKRQQLHQAPIHIRKNVWIGANAVICAGVHTFFLIWIGA
;
A
#
# COMPACT_ATOMS: atom_id res chain seq x y z
N MET A 1 -17.03 2.47 15.50
CA MET A 1 -16.64 1.87 14.20
C MET A 1 -15.30 1.16 14.30
N GLU A 2 -15.20 -0.02 13.74
CA GLU A 2 -13.99 -0.83 13.75
C GLU A 2 -13.25 -0.79 12.41
N LEU A 3 -11.94 -1.14 12.42
CA LEU A 3 -11.11 -1.21 11.21
C LEU A 3 -11.73 -2.10 10.12
N LYS A 4 -12.35 -3.21 10.52
CA LYS A 4 -12.99 -4.15 9.60
C LYS A 4 -14.09 -3.47 8.77
N GLU A 5 -14.97 -2.71 9.41
CA GLU A 5 -16.06 -1.99 8.74
C GLU A 5 -15.50 -0.93 7.76
N LEU A 6 -14.42 -0.23 8.16
CA LEU A 6 -13.74 0.71 7.27
C LEU A 6 -13.15 0.00 6.05
N LEU A 7 -12.48 -1.13 6.23
CA LEU A 7 -11.90 -1.91 5.11
C LEU A 7 -12.98 -2.46 4.18
N GLU A 8 -14.11 -2.93 4.71
CA GLU A 8 -15.26 -3.37 3.91
C GLU A 8 -15.79 -2.22 3.05
N HIS A 9 -15.93 -1.01 3.62
CA HIS A 9 -16.34 0.18 2.87
C HIS A 9 -15.29 0.58 1.81
N LEU A 10 -14.00 0.61 2.15
CA LEU A 10 -12.95 0.94 1.21
C LEU A 10 -12.85 -0.07 0.05
N ASN A 11 -13.19 -1.33 0.29
CA ASN A 11 -13.15 -2.40 -0.71
C ASN A 11 -14.46 -2.57 -1.50
N SER A 12 -15.55 -1.88 -1.10
CA SER A 12 -16.84 -1.94 -1.82
C SER A 12 -16.83 -1.17 -3.14
N GLY A 13 -15.87 -0.26 -3.35
CA GLY A 13 -15.83 0.66 -4.48
C GLY A 13 -16.69 1.92 -4.30
N ASP A 14 -17.29 2.10 -3.12
CA ASP A 14 -18.05 3.30 -2.79
C ASP A 14 -17.15 4.53 -2.68
N VAL A 15 -17.69 5.70 -3.03
CA VAL A 15 -16.94 6.96 -2.97
C VAL A 15 -16.49 7.26 -1.54
N VAL A 16 -15.20 7.48 -1.36
CA VAL A 16 -14.61 7.87 -0.07
C VAL A 16 -14.69 9.37 0.14
N GLY A 17 -14.82 9.79 1.39
CA GLY A 17 -14.79 11.21 1.77
C GLY A 17 -16.17 11.82 2.10
N THR A 18 -17.26 11.08 1.89
CA THR A 18 -18.61 11.53 2.21
C THR A 18 -19.02 11.25 3.65
N ASN A 19 -18.50 10.18 4.26
CA ASN A 19 -18.76 9.80 5.65
C ASN A 19 -17.66 10.33 6.58
N LYS A 20 -18.02 11.24 7.49
CA LYS A 20 -17.07 11.87 8.43
C LYS A 20 -16.40 10.87 9.38
N GLU A 21 -17.11 9.85 9.82
CA GLU A 21 -16.60 8.84 10.76
C GLU A 21 -15.52 7.97 10.08
N TYR A 22 -15.75 7.56 8.82
CA TYR A 22 -14.75 6.87 8.01
C TYR A 22 -13.49 7.73 7.79
N VAL A 23 -13.69 9.00 7.47
CA VAL A 23 -12.58 9.95 7.25
C VAL A 23 -11.73 10.11 8.52
N GLU A 24 -12.35 10.25 9.70
CA GLU A 24 -11.62 10.39 10.96
C GLU A 24 -10.86 9.11 11.33
N LEU A 25 -11.47 7.95 11.16
CA LEU A 25 -10.81 6.67 11.42
C LEU A 25 -9.64 6.43 10.46
N MET A 26 -9.83 6.71 9.18
CA MET A 26 -8.77 6.64 8.18
C MET A 26 -7.60 7.58 8.54
N ARG A 27 -7.88 8.83 8.95
CA ARG A 27 -6.84 9.77 9.41
C ARG A 27 -6.11 9.27 10.66
N CYS A 28 -6.79 8.57 11.57
CA CYS A 28 -6.16 7.98 12.74
C CYS A 28 -5.09 6.94 12.32
N TYR A 29 -5.45 6.02 11.42
CA TYR A 29 -4.50 5.02 10.92
C TYR A 29 -3.40 5.64 10.05
N SER A 30 -3.71 6.66 9.25
CA SER A 30 -2.68 7.40 8.49
C SER A 30 -1.63 8.01 9.42
N ARG A 31 -2.01 8.59 10.56
CA ARG A 31 -1.05 9.10 11.54
C ARG A 31 -0.21 8.00 12.18
N GLN A 32 -0.79 6.80 12.40
CA GLN A 32 -0.02 5.65 12.89
C GLN A 32 0.98 5.17 11.82
N ALA A 33 0.54 5.04 10.57
CA ALA A 33 1.42 4.68 9.46
C ALA A 33 2.59 5.67 9.30
N GLN A 34 2.33 6.98 9.39
CA GLN A 34 3.37 8.00 9.35
C GLN A 34 4.40 7.85 10.47
N LYS A 35 3.98 7.57 11.71
CA LYS A 35 4.92 7.35 12.83
C LYS A 35 5.82 6.15 12.58
N LEU A 36 5.25 5.03 12.12
CA LEU A 36 6.00 3.80 11.88
C LEU A 36 6.92 3.92 10.65
N THR A 37 6.47 4.57 9.59
CA THR A 37 7.34 4.85 8.43
C THR A 37 8.47 5.81 8.77
N MET A 38 8.25 6.81 9.61
CA MET A 38 9.33 7.65 10.12
C MET A 38 10.33 6.84 10.94
N GLU A 39 9.89 5.92 11.79
CA GLU A 39 10.79 5.03 12.55
C GLU A 39 11.65 4.20 11.60
N ILE A 40 11.04 3.52 10.61
CA ILE A 40 11.77 2.74 9.60
C ILE A 40 12.78 3.59 8.82
N ASN A 41 12.42 4.83 8.46
CA ASN A 41 13.17 5.63 7.50
C ASN A 41 14.29 6.46 8.11
N THR A 42 14.30 6.69 9.42
CA THR A 42 15.23 7.63 10.07
C THR A 42 16.31 6.97 10.93
N LYS A 43 16.24 5.66 11.09
CA LYS A 43 17.22 4.86 11.84
C LYS A 43 17.62 3.62 11.05
N TYR A 44 18.80 3.09 11.37
CA TYR A 44 19.16 1.75 10.93
C TYR A 44 18.38 0.71 11.76
N HIS A 45 17.85 -0.28 11.08
CA HIS A 45 17.19 -1.46 11.66
C HIS A 45 17.73 -2.72 11.00
N GLU A 46 17.85 -3.79 11.77
CA GLU A 46 18.10 -5.11 11.21
C GLU A 46 16.89 -5.61 10.41
N PRO A 47 17.07 -6.53 9.44
CA PRO A 47 15.98 -6.98 8.58
C PRO A 47 14.74 -7.49 9.33
N ASP A 48 14.94 -8.21 10.44
CA ASP A 48 13.84 -8.74 11.25
C ASP A 48 13.05 -7.61 11.94
N GLU A 49 13.74 -6.57 12.42
CA GLU A 49 13.08 -5.38 13.01
C GLU A 49 12.25 -4.63 11.95
N ILE A 50 12.75 -4.54 10.71
CA ILE A 50 12.00 -3.94 9.60
C ILE A 50 10.74 -4.76 9.32
N ALA A 51 10.84 -6.08 9.31
CA ALA A 51 9.69 -6.96 9.09
C ALA A 51 8.64 -6.83 10.21
N GLU A 52 9.06 -6.68 11.46
CA GLU A 52 8.17 -6.42 12.60
C GLU A 52 7.47 -5.06 12.47
N LEU A 53 8.21 -3.99 12.22
CA LEU A 53 7.65 -2.64 12.02
C LEU A 53 6.70 -2.58 10.84
N PHE A 54 7.05 -3.23 9.74
CA PHE A 54 6.18 -3.31 8.57
C PHE A 54 4.91 -4.13 8.86
N SER A 55 5.02 -5.23 9.61
CA SER A 55 3.86 -6.01 10.09
C SER A 55 2.91 -5.16 10.95
N GLU A 56 3.47 -4.28 11.79
CA GLU A 56 2.69 -3.33 12.58
C GLU A 56 1.98 -2.29 11.69
N ILE A 57 2.66 -1.77 10.65
CA ILE A 57 2.06 -0.87 9.66
C ILE A 57 0.84 -1.53 9.03
N ILE A 58 0.99 -2.74 8.49
CA ILE A 58 -0.09 -3.40 7.75
C ILE A 58 -1.13 -4.09 8.65
N GLY A 59 -0.82 -4.24 9.96
CA GLY A 59 -1.69 -4.89 10.93
C GLY A 59 -1.82 -6.40 10.74
N LYS A 60 -0.86 -7.02 10.06
CA LYS A 60 -0.81 -8.45 9.73
C LYS A 60 0.66 -8.90 9.76
N PRO A 61 0.96 -10.14 10.15
CA PRO A 61 2.33 -10.63 10.02
C PRO A 61 2.72 -10.72 8.54
N VAL A 62 3.95 -10.34 8.23
CA VAL A 62 4.57 -10.69 6.95
C VAL A 62 5.17 -12.09 7.06
N GLY A 63 5.25 -12.80 5.92
CA GLY A 63 5.81 -14.14 5.87
C GLY A 63 7.33 -14.16 6.05
N GLU A 64 7.88 -15.35 6.24
CA GLU A 64 9.31 -15.60 6.13
C GLU A 64 9.81 -15.11 4.76
N ASP A 65 11.07 -14.72 4.68
CA ASP A 65 11.70 -14.20 3.45
C ASP A 65 11.09 -12.86 2.91
N PHE A 66 10.39 -12.11 3.74
CA PHE A 66 10.03 -10.73 3.40
C PHE A 66 11.24 -9.82 3.51
N GLY A 67 11.46 -8.98 2.48
CA GLY A 67 12.52 -7.98 2.48
C GLY A 67 12.01 -6.59 2.12
N LEU A 68 12.49 -5.59 2.85
CA LEU A 68 12.21 -4.18 2.56
C LEU A 68 13.46 -3.34 2.78
N PHE A 69 13.82 -2.52 1.78
CA PHE A 69 14.87 -1.52 1.90
C PHE A 69 14.25 -0.14 2.13
N PRO A 70 14.56 0.53 3.24
CA PRO A 70 14.17 1.91 3.48
C PRO A 70 14.80 2.88 2.45
N PRO A 71 14.20 4.08 2.24
CA PRO A 71 12.94 4.53 2.83
C PRO A 71 11.70 3.90 2.18
N PHE A 72 10.64 3.75 2.97
CA PHE A 72 9.33 3.28 2.53
C PHE A 72 8.23 4.25 3.00
N TYR A 73 7.21 4.44 2.19
CA TYR A 73 6.10 5.34 2.51
C TYR A 73 4.76 4.67 2.22
N THR A 74 3.79 4.89 3.10
CA THR A 74 2.40 4.49 2.87
C THR A 74 1.45 5.49 3.50
N ASP A 75 0.26 5.66 2.90
CA ASP A 75 -0.73 6.64 3.35
C ASP A 75 -1.58 6.14 4.51
N PHE A 76 -1.97 4.86 4.49
CA PHE A 76 -2.91 4.29 5.44
C PHE A 76 -2.36 3.03 6.13
N GLY A 77 -1.66 2.19 5.40
CA GLY A 77 -1.00 0.99 5.86
C GLY A 77 -1.90 -0.23 6.02
N LYS A 78 -3.16 -0.05 6.43
CA LYS A 78 -4.02 -1.17 6.85
C LYS A 78 -4.68 -1.95 5.71
N ASN A 79 -4.63 -1.45 4.46
CA ASN A 79 -5.19 -2.14 3.30
C ASN A 79 -4.12 -2.72 2.36
N ILE A 80 -3.00 -3.14 2.93
CA ILE A 80 -1.91 -3.85 2.25
C ILE A 80 -1.95 -5.33 2.64
N THR A 81 -1.78 -6.22 1.67
CA THR A 81 -1.61 -7.65 1.89
C THR A 81 -0.39 -8.13 1.11
N ILE A 82 0.53 -8.81 1.81
CA ILE A 82 1.81 -9.26 1.28
C ILE A 82 1.89 -10.78 1.36
N GLY A 83 2.26 -11.41 0.25
CA GLY A 83 2.58 -12.84 0.16
C GLY A 83 3.96 -13.18 0.72
N LYS A 84 4.41 -14.42 0.48
CA LYS A 84 5.73 -14.90 0.90
C LYS A 84 6.80 -14.49 -0.10
N ASN A 85 8.05 -14.38 0.38
CA ASN A 85 9.22 -14.08 -0.47
C ASN A 85 9.01 -12.85 -1.36
N VAL A 86 8.43 -11.78 -0.80
CA VAL A 86 8.24 -10.50 -1.47
C VAL A 86 9.37 -9.56 -1.09
N PHE A 87 9.96 -8.89 -2.07
CA PHE A 87 10.98 -7.88 -1.85
C PHE A 87 10.52 -6.51 -2.34
N ILE A 88 10.61 -5.51 -1.47
CA ILE A 88 10.27 -4.11 -1.75
C ILE A 88 11.54 -3.27 -1.65
N ASN A 89 11.97 -2.68 -2.75
CA ASN A 89 13.17 -1.87 -2.80
C ASN A 89 12.95 -0.44 -2.27
N ALA A 90 14.04 0.28 -2.06
CA ALA A 90 14.04 1.62 -1.46
C ALA A 90 13.24 2.66 -2.25
N GLY A 91 12.60 3.56 -1.53
CA GLY A 91 11.90 4.71 -2.09
C GLY A 91 10.47 4.43 -2.55
N CYS A 92 9.94 3.23 -2.32
CA CYS A 92 8.58 2.89 -2.72
C CYS A 92 7.51 3.68 -1.94
N LYS A 93 6.40 4.01 -2.62
CA LYS A 93 5.30 4.81 -2.10
C LYS A 93 3.97 4.12 -2.40
N PHE A 94 3.26 3.73 -1.35
CA PHE A 94 2.00 3.02 -1.45
C PHE A 94 0.84 3.90 -0.96
N GLN A 95 -0.06 4.25 -1.87
CA GLN A 95 -1.34 4.87 -1.53
C GLN A 95 -2.37 3.76 -1.50
N ASP A 96 -2.58 3.20 -0.31
CA ASP A 96 -3.16 1.87 -0.13
C ASP A 96 -4.64 1.83 0.27
N GLN A 97 -5.33 2.95 0.33
CA GLN A 97 -6.73 2.99 0.79
C GLN A 97 -7.66 2.09 -0.05
N GLY A 98 -7.42 1.99 -1.38
CA GLY A 98 -8.20 1.13 -2.26
C GLY A 98 -7.79 -0.35 -2.30
N GLY A 99 -6.77 -0.72 -1.52
CA GLY A 99 -6.26 -2.09 -1.42
C GLY A 99 -5.06 -2.37 -2.33
N ILE A 100 -3.97 -2.83 -1.74
CA ILE A 100 -2.78 -3.30 -2.43
C ILE A 100 -2.54 -4.76 -2.04
N PHE A 101 -2.57 -5.64 -3.03
CA PHE A 101 -2.39 -7.07 -2.85
C PHE A 101 -1.17 -7.51 -3.66
N ILE A 102 -0.13 -7.98 -2.98
CA ILE A 102 1.12 -8.43 -3.57
C ILE A 102 1.28 -9.90 -3.26
N ASP A 103 1.22 -10.72 -4.31
CA ASP A 103 1.32 -12.18 -4.21
C ASP A 103 2.78 -12.65 -4.03
N ASP A 104 2.96 -13.94 -3.77
CA ASP A 104 4.25 -14.57 -3.48
C ASP A 104 5.30 -14.30 -4.56
N GLY A 105 6.54 -14.07 -4.14
CA GLY A 105 7.71 -13.96 -5.00
C GLY A 105 7.77 -12.68 -5.83
N ALA A 106 6.92 -11.71 -5.59
CA ALA A 106 6.95 -10.43 -6.32
C ALA A 106 8.17 -9.58 -5.93
N LEU A 107 8.76 -8.91 -6.92
CA LEU A 107 9.88 -8.00 -6.76
C LEU A 107 9.45 -6.58 -7.13
N ILE A 108 9.53 -5.66 -6.18
CA ILE A 108 9.15 -4.25 -6.37
C ILE A 108 10.43 -3.42 -6.43
N GLY A 109 10.68 -2.82 -7.60
CA GLY A 109 11.87 -2.01 -7.86
C GLY A 109 11.91 -0.69 -7.08
N HIS A 110 13.07 -0.02 -7.11
CA HIS A 110 13.27 1.27 -6.43
C HIS A 110 12.26 2.32 -6.87
N GLY A 111 11.74 3.10 -5.93
CA GLY A 111 10.91 4.26 -6.22
C GLY A 111 9.56 3.97 -6.84
N VAL A 112 9.11 2.72 -6.85
CA VAL A 112 7.79 2.33 -7.39
C VAL A 112 6.68 3.03 -6.62
N VAL A 113 5.68 3.52 -7.36
CA VAL A 113 4.47 4.12 -6.80
C VAL A 113 3.28 3.21 -7.11
N LEU A 114 2.56 2.79 -6.07
CA LEU A 114 1.29 2.10 -6.19
C LEU A 114 0.19 3.04 -5.71
N ALA A 115 -0.66 3.54 -6.62
CA ALA A 115 -1.67 4.55 -6.33
C ALA A 115 -3.08 4.00 -6.55
N THR A 116 -3.79 3.71 -5.45
CA THR A 116 -5.14 3.11 -5.51
C THR A 116 -6.28 4.12 -5.52
N LEU A 117 -5.99 5.43 -5.44
CA LEU A 117 -6.99 6.50 -5.43
C LEU A 117 -6.87 7.43 -6.63
N ASN A 118 -8.03 7.92 -7.08
CA ASN A 118 -8.15 9.05 -7.99
C ASN A 118 -9.16 10.06 -7.43
N HIS A 119 -8.96 11.34 -7.71
CA HIS A 119 -9.97 12.37 -7.50
C HIS A 119 -11.00 12.38 -8.62
N ASP A 120 -12.22 12.79 -8.31
CA ASP A 120 -13.24 12.99 -9.34
C ASP A 120 -12.76 13.99 -10.41
N MET A 121 -13.06 13.69 -11.68
CA MET A 121 -12.67 14.53 -12.81
C MET A 121 -13.45 15.84 -12.86
N ASP A 122 -14.68 15.89 -12.31
CA ASP A 122 -15.47 17.09 -12.18
C ASP A 122 -14.87 18.00 -11.09
N PRO A 123 -14.45 19.23 -11.40
CA PRO A 123 -13.90 20.16 -10.41
C PRO A 123 -14.84 20.42 -9.22
N ALA A 124 -16.15 20.39 -9.43
CA ALA A 124 -17.14 20.59 -8.37
C ALA A 124 -17.20 19.42 -7.39
N LYS A 125 -16.71 18.24 -7.79
CA LYS A 125 -16.67 17.00 -7.01
C LYS A 125 -15.25 16.56 -6.67
N ARG A 126 -14.25 17.39 -6.91
CA ARG A 126 -12.82 17.05 -6.78
C ARG A 126 -12.43 16.50 -5.41
N GLN A 127 -13.20 16.79 -4.36
CA GLN A 127 -12.98 16.25 -3.01
C GLN A 127 -13.42 14.78 -2.87
N GLN A 128 -14.20 14.26 -3.81
CA GLN A 128 -14.57 12.85 -3.82
C GLN A 128 -13.41 12.01 -4.34
N LEU A 129 -13.19 10.86 -3.67
CA LEU A 129 -12.13 9.93 -4.01
C LEU A 129 -12.74 8.64 -4.55
N HIS A 130 -12.21 8.18 -5.67
CA HIS A 130 -12.55 6.92 -6.31
C HIS A 130 -11.38 5.96 -6.14
N GLN A 131 -11.61 4.86 -5.46
CA GLN A 131 -10.59 3.85 -5.22
C GLN A 131 -10.82 2.62 -6.11
N ALA A 132 -9.72 1.95 -6.43
CA ALA A 132 -9.75 0.60 -6.98
C ALA A 132 -8.48 -0.16 -6.58
N PRO A 133 -8.57 -1.47 -6.30
CA PRO A 133 -7.44 -2.25 -5.83
C PRO A 133 -6.36 -2.43 -6.89
N ILE A 134 -5.13 -2.61 -6.41
CA ILE A 134 -3.99 -3.05 -7.23
C ILE A 134 -3.64 -4.48 -6.82
N HIS A 135 -3.53 -5.36 -7.83
CA HIS A 135 -3.11 -6.75 -7.63
C HIS A 135 -1.83 -7.04 -8.38
N ILE A 136 -0.74 -7.24 -7.64
CA ILE A 136 0.54 -7.70 -8.15
C ILE A 136 0.60 -9.20 -7.98
N ARG A 137 0.57 -9.94 -9.10
CA ARG A 137 0.51 -11.40 -9.09
C ARG A 137 1.85 -12.05 -8.79
N LYS A 138 1.83 -13.38 -8.59
CA LYS A 138 3.01 -14.19 -8.24
C LYS A 138 4.16 -13.98 -9.20
N ASN A 139 5.37 -13.84 -8.65
CA ASN A 139 6.63 -13.71 -9.38
C ASN A 139 6.67 -12.54 -10.39
N VAL A 140 5.83 -11.52 -10.22
CA VAL A 140 5.89 -10.30 -11.03
C VAL A 140 7.09 -9.47 -10.60
N TRP A 141 7.82 -8.94 -11.55
CA TRP A 141 8.85 -7.94 -11.33
C TRP A 141 8.41 -6.57 -11.86
N ILE A 142 8.33 -5.59 -10.97
CA ILE A 142 8.05 -4.19 -11.32
C ILE A 142 9.37 -3.44 -11.33
N GLY A 143 9.72 -2.87 -12.49
CA GLY A 143 10.94 -2.08 -12.69
C GLY A 143 10.96 -0.79 -11.86
N ALA A 144 12.16 -0.23 -11.68
CA ALA A 144 12.34 0.99 -10.89
C ALA A 144 11.53 2.17 -11.45
N ASN A 145 11.01 3.00 -10.54
CA ASN A 145 10.23 4.21 -10.82
C ASN A 145 8.92 3.99 -11.63
N ALA A 146 8.47 2.74 -11.76
CA ALA A 146 7.16 2.48 -12.36
C ALA A 146 6.03 3.05 -11.49
N VAL A 147 4.98 3.55 -12.14
CA VAL A 147 3.75 4.01 -11.48
C VAL A 147 2.62 3.08 -11.87
N ILE A 148 2.03 2.40 -10.88
CA ILE A 148 0.89 1.50 -11.06
C ILE A 148 -0.35 2.21 -10.52
N CYS A 149 -1.33 2.42 -11.38
CA CYS A 149 -2.55 3.15 -11.05
C CYS A 149 -3.66 2.23 -10.52
N ALA A 150 -4.68 2.86 -9.95
CA ALA A 150 -5.88 2.20 -9.43
C ALA A 150 -6.53 1.26 -10.45
N GLY A 151 -6.91 0.07 -9.98
CA GLY A 151 -7.59 -0.95 -10.79
C GLY A 151 -6.66 -1.82 -11.64
N VAL A 152 -5.34 -1.66 -11.54
CA VAL A 152 -4.40 -2.50 -12.30
C VAL A 152 -4.25 -3.87 -11.66
N HIS A 153 -4.42 -4.90 -12.50
CA HIS A 153 -4.13 -6.29 -12.19
C HIS A 153 -3.01 -6.77 -13.09
N THR A 154 -1.86 -7.12 -12.52
CA THR A 154 -0.75 -7.68 -13.30
C THR A 154 -1.02 -9.15 -13.62
N PHE A 155 -0.37 -9.68 -14.68
CA PHE A 155 -0.39 -11.10 -15.00
C PHE A 155 0.87 -11.78 -14.43
N PHE A 156 0.91 -13.11 -14.38
CA PHE A 156 2.06 -13.89 -13.96
C PHE A 156 3.30 -13.59 -14.83
N LEU A 157 4.46 -13.57 -14.19
CA LEU A 157 5.77 -13.49 -14.86
C LEU A 157 5.92 -12.27 -15.80
N ILE A 158 5.26 -11.16 -15.52
CA ILE A 158 5.41 -9.93 -16.28
C ILE A 158 6.51 -9.08 -15.65
N TRP A 159 7.40 -8.60 -16.51
CA TRP A 159 8.26 -7.45 -16.21
C TRP A 159 7.53 -6.17 -16.65
N ILE A 160 7.32 -5.27 -15.71
CA ILE A 160 6.81 -3.92 -15.99
C ILE A 160 8.02 -3.02 -15.96
N GLY A 161 8.49 -2.61 -17.14
CA GLY A 161 9.63 -1.71 -17.28
C GLY A 161 9.36 -0.31 -16.73
N ALA A 162 10.44 0.39 -16.43
CA ALA A 162 10.43 1.80 -16.09
C ALA A 162 10.35 2.65 -17.35
#